data_af3f2e4758f971a914d7d3e0173c2132
#
_entry.id   af3f2e4758f971a914d7d3e0173c2132
#
_cell.length_a   1.000
_cell.length_b   1.000
_cell.length_c   1.000
_cell.angle_alpha   90.00
_cell.angle_beta   90.00
_cell.angle_gamma   90.00
#
_symmetry.space_group_name_H-M   'P 1'
#
loop_
_entity.id
_entity.type
_entity.pdbx_description
1 polymer ?
#
loop_
_entity_poly.entity_id
_entity_poly.type
_entity_poly.pdbx_seq_one_letter_code
_entity_poly.pdbx_strand_id
1 'polypeptide(L)'
;LVAMLVSAAMACTLFVGCSTPTKETPSDSGSKTESSDSKSSSSSERASATVVDADKLPIKGIGAEVSTDVKADKEYKIGYIAKNTTNPYMIAQAEGVKKAGEDMGFKAVTQAPSTADSVEEQVKIMEDMIQQDMDVIIVHCADSNGIMPGVRKAEEAGISVITIGTPASEDTFLRTGVDYKETGKTIATEMAETLDGKGNVIILEGPPGAANAIERLEGIKEAFAEYPDIKIVASQTANFKRTEGMSVTENLIQKYTDVQGVIG
;
A
#
# COMPACT_ATOMS: atom_id res chain seq x y z
N LEU A 1 -51.58 -9.03 -15.26
CA LEU A 1 -52.01 -9.38 -16.64
C LEU A 1 -50.78 -9.65 -17.51
N VAL A 2 -50.72 -10.92 -17.94
CA VAL A 2 -50.11 -11.49 -19.14
C VAL A 2 -48.58 -11.64 -19.14
N ALA A 3 -48.21 -12.90 -19.00
CA ALA A 3 -46.98 -13.57 -19.37
C ALA A 3 -46.74 -13.59 -20.88
N MET A 4 -45.52 -13.63 -21.32
CA MET A 4 -45.11 -14.38 -22.50
C MET A 4 -43.66 -14.88 -22.38
N LEU A 5 -43.57 -16.20 -22.26
CA LEU A 5 -42.41 -17.06 -22.50
C LEU A 5 -42.08 -17.09 -24.00
N VAL A 6 -40.82 -17.07 -24.37
CA VAL A 6 -40.32 -17.73 -25.58
C VAL A 6 -38.99 -18.40 -25.28
N SER A 7 -39.01 -19.73 -25.30
CA SER A 7 -37.87 -20.61 -25.37
C SER A 7 -37.39 -20.74 -26.82
N ALA A 8 -36.09 -20.82 -27.04
CA ALA A 8 -35.52 -21.49 -28.22
C ALA A 8 -34.19 -22.16 -27.85
N ALA A 9 -34.23 -23.47 -27.90
CA ALA A 9 -33.09 -24.38 -27.84
C ALA A 9 -32.56 -24.67 -29.25
N MET A 10 -31.35 -25.19 -29.32
CA MET A 10 -30.67 -25.94 -30.39
C MET A 10 -29.28 -25.39 -30.70
N ALA A 11 -28.26 -26.17 -30.91
CA ALA A 11 -27.99 -27.60 -30.87
C ALA A 11 -26.46 -27.82 -30.82
N CYS A 12 -26.06 -28.92 -30.23
CA CYS A 12 -24.71 -29.48 -30.22
C CYS A 12 -24.18 -29.81 -31.62
N THR A 13 -22.87 -29.60 -31.87
CA THR A 13 -22.13 -30.50 -32.75
C THR A 13 -20.77 -30.81 -32.14
N LEU A 14 -20.62 -32.10 -31.83
CA LEU A 14 -19.38 -32.77 -31.45
C LEU A 14 -18.55 -33.05 -32.71
N PHE A 15 -17.25 -32.79 -32.66
CA PHE A 15 -16.30 -33.51 -33.50
C PHE A 15 -15.20 -34.10 -32.62
N VAL A 16 -15.23 -35.42 -32.59
CA VAL A 16 -14.20 -36.32 -32.06
C VAL A 16 -13.22 -36.62 -33.18
N GLY A 17 -11.94 -36.57 -32.90
CA GLY A 17 -10.87 -37.01 -33.79
C GLY A 17 -9.63 -37.39 -32.98
N CYS A 18 -9.54 -38.65 -32.59
CA CYS A 18 -8.35 -39.34 -32.09
C CYS A 18 -7.31 -39.58 -33.18
N SER A 19 -6.03 -39.42 -32.85
CA SER A 19 -5.02 -40.49 -33.08
C SER A 19 -3.64 -40.13 -32.52
N THR A 20 -3.15 -40.99 -31.68
CA THR A 20 -1.80 -41.17 -31.15
C THR A 20 -1.00 -42.16 -32.03
N PRO A 21 0.21 -42.61 -31.69
CA PRO A 21 1.52 -41.92 -31.64
C PRO A 21 2.59 -42.68 -32.47
N THR A 22 3.74 -42.10 -32.70
CA THR A 22 4.94 -42.93 -32.95
C THR A 22 6.22 -42.27 -32.49
N LYS A 23 7.01 -43.05 -31.84
CA LYS A 23 8.30 -42.92 -31.21
C LYS A 23 9.38 -43.22 -32.23
N GLU A 24 10.51 -42.48 -32.26
CA GLU A 24 11.86 -43.04 -32.42
C GLU A 24 12.95 -41.94 -32.38
N THR A 25 13.95 -42.17 -31.57
CA THR A 25 15.28 -41.59 -31.49
C THR A 25 16.29 -42.61 -32.07
N PRO A 26 17.60 -42.34 -32.24
CA PRO A 26 18.43 -41.15 -32.34
C PRO A 26 19.44 -41.18 -33.51
N SER A 27 20.17 -40.12 -33.79
CA SER A 27 21.62 -40.23 -34.08
C SER A 27 22.33 -38.87 -34.21
N ASP A 28 23.44 -38.87 -33.60
CA ASP A 28 24.63 -38.07 -33.50
C ASP A 28 25.22 -37.55 -34.83
N SER A 29 25.64 -36.30 -34.85
CA SER A 29 26.94 -35.88 -35.40
C SER A 29 27.22 -34.40 -35.18
N GLY A 30 28.36 -34.12 -34.61
CA GLY A 30 28.83 -32.79 -34.30
C GLY A 30 29.31 -32.00 -35.52
N SER A 31 29.29 -30.70 -35.39
CA SER A 31 30.26 -29.79 -36.02
C SER A 31 30.41 -28.51 -35.23
N LYS A 32 31.63 -28.16 -34.94
CA LYS A 32 32.12 -26.86 -34.43
C LYS A 32 31.92 -25.80 -35.50
N THR A 33 31.58 -24.59 -35.12
CA THR A 33 32.30 -23.37 -35.55
C THR A 33 31.75 -22.10 -34.88
N GLU A 34 32.65 -21.46 -34.19
CA GLU A 34 32.95 -20.02 -34.10
C GLU A 34 31.97 -19.01 -33.51
N SER A 35 32.55 -18.40 -32.52
CA SER A 35 32.27 -17.16 -31.84
C SER A 35 31.93 -16.00 -32.78
N SER A 36 30.86 -15.29 -32.41
CA SER A 36 30.76 -13.87 -32.69
C SER A 36 30.44 -13.10 -31.43
N ASP A 37 31.41 -12.37 -30.96
CA ASP A 37 31.28 -11.31 -29.97
C ASP A 37 30.17 -10.35 -30.34
N SER A 38 29.11 -10.31 -29.54
CA SER A 38 28.23 -9.16 -29.49
C SER A 38 28.31 -8.53 -28.10
N LYS A 39 28.86 -7.35 -28.11
CA LYS A 39 29.11 -6.44 -27.02
C LYS A 39 28.01 -6.46 -25.98
N SER A 40 28.42 -6.80 -24.77
CA SER A 40 27.82 -6.41 -23.50
C SER A 40 27.38 -4.95 -23.54
N SER A 41 26.08 -4.74 -23.45
CA SER A 41 25.54 -3.48 -22.98
C SER A 41 25.95 -3.33 -21.53
N SER A 42 26.67 -2.28 -21.21
CA SER A 42 27.00 -1.90 -19.85
C SER A 42 25.73 -1.69 -19.06
N SER A 43 25.36 -2.68 -18.26
CA SER A 43 24.51 -2.43 -17.09
C SER A 43 25.36 -1.53 -16.19
N SER A 44 25.00 -0.26 -16.09
CA SER A 44 25.50 0.60 -15.03
C SER A 44 25.18 -0.13 -13.73
N GLU A 45 26.18 -0.48 -12.94
CA GLU A 45 26.00 -0.94 -11.58
C GLU A 45 25.27 0.16 -10.82
N ARG A 46 23.95 0.04 -10.73
CA ARG A 46 23.19 0.77 -9.72
C ARG A 46 23.65 0.24 -8.38
N ALA A 47 24.11 1.13 -7.53
CA ALA A 47 24.42 0.77 -6.16
C ALA A 47 23.16 0.17 -5.52
N SER A 48 23.32 -0.95 -4.83
CA SER A 48 22.24 -1.55 -4.05
C SER A 48 21.63 -0.52 -3.13
N ALA A 49 20.30 -0.42 -3.12
CA ALA A 49 19.60 0.48 -2.19
C ALA A 49 19.97 0.09 -0.76
N THR A 50 20.48 1.04 0.00
CA THR A 50 20.90 0.83 1.39
C THR A 50 19.91 1.52 2.30
N VAL A 51 19.39 0.80 3.28
CA VAL A 51 18.60 1.41 4.36
C VAL A 51 19.45 2.47 5.04
N VAL A 52 18.96 3.70 5.09
CA VAL A 52 19.66 4.82 5.69
C VAL A 52 19.20 4.96 7.14
N ASP A 53 20.18 5.01 8.03
CA ASP A 53 19.94 5.35 9.43
C ASP A 53 19.30 6.74 9.52
N ALA A 54 18.06 6.79 10.04
CA ALA A 54 17.30 8.04 10.17
C ALA A 54 18.06 9.11 10.93
N ASP A 55 18.94 8.72 11.87
CA ASP A 55 19.78 9.65 12.62
C ASP A 55 20.86 10.35 11.78
N LYS A 56 21.17 9.82 10.60
CA LYS A 56 22.13 10.39 9.66
C LYS A 56 21.49 11.29 8.61
N LEU A 57 20.16 11.33 8.55
CA LEU A 57 19.47 12.23 7.64
C LEU A 57 19.57 13.68 8.13
N PRO A 58 19.59 14.65 7.21
CA PRO A 58 19.61 16.07 7.57
C PRO A 58 18.32 16.54 8.26
N ILE A 59 17.26 15.73 8.16
CA ILE A 59 15.94 16.00 8.75
C ILE A 59 15.74 15.02 9.89
N LYS A 60 15.62 15.52 11.12
CA LYS A 60 15.44 14.68 12.31
C LYS A 60 14.18 15.05 13.05
N GLY A 61 13.43 14.03 13.44
CA GLY A 61 12.33 14.13 14.39
C GLY A 61 11.02 14.69 13.82
N ILE A 62 10.00 14.70 14.69
CA ILE A 62 8.69 15.25 14.39
C ILE A 62 8.79 16.78 14.30
N GLY A 63 8.28 17.36 13.21
CA GLY A 63 8.27 18.80 12.99
C GLY A 63 9.63 19.41 12.56
N ALA A 64 10.58 18.57 12.11
CA ALA A 64 11.80 19.09 11.49
C ALA A 64 11.45 19.87 10.21
N GLU A 65 11.95 21.09 10.10
CA GLU A 65 11.80 21.89 8.89
C GLU A 65 12.60 21.27 7.76
N VAL A 66 11.93 21.03 6.63
CA VAL A 66 12.56 20.57 5.40
C VAL A 66 13.07 21.79 4.66
N SER A 67 14.36 21.81 4.31
CA SER A 67 14.89 22.86 3.43
C SER A 67 14.26 22.69 2.04
N THR A 68 13.56 23.73 1.58
CA THR A 68 13.02 23.82 0.22
C THR A 68 14.04 24.38 -0.78
N ASP A 69 15.23 24.76 -0.30
CA ASP A 69 16.29 25.34 -1.11
C ASP A 69 17.14 24.28 -1.85
N VAL A 70 16.87 23.00 -1.55
CA VAL A 70 17.56 21.88 -2.21
C VAL A 70 17.04 21.74 -3.64
N LYS A 71 17.95 21.77 -4.60
CA LYS A 71 17.65 21.49 -6.00
C LYS A 71 18.33 20.19 -6.43
N ALA A 72 17.67 19.44 -7.30
CA ALA A 72 18.25 18.25 -7.88
C ALA A 72 19.52 18.60 -8.67
N ASP A 73 20.58 17.84 -8.47
CA ASP A 73 21.86 17.99 -9.18
C ASP A 73 21.86 17.30 -10.56
N LYS A 74 20.85 16.50 -10.81
CA LYS A 74 20.54 15.84 -12.10
C LYS A 74 19.03 15.68 -12.24
N GLU A 75 18.58 15.25 -13.40
CA GLU A 75 17.17 14.89 -13.60
C GLU A 75 16.86 13.54 -12.94
N TYR A 76 16.26 13.58 -11.75
CA TYR A 76 15.73 12.39 -11.07
C TYR A 76 14.31 12.08 -11.54
N LYS A 77 13.95 10.79 -11.53
CA LYS A 77 12.58 10.31 -11.72
C LYS A 77 12.07 9.72 -10.41
N ILE A 78 11.02 10.31 -9.87
CA ILE A 78 10.42 9.86 -8.60
C ILE A 78 8.99 9.40 -8.86
N GLY A 79 8.73 8.12 -8.58
CA GLY A 79 7.40 7.53 -8.63
C GLY A 79 6.67 7.70 -7.31
N TYR A 80 5.36 7.95 -7.34
CA TYR A 80 4.48 7.86 -6.18
C TYR A 80 3.31 6.92 -6.47
N ILE A 81 3.09 5.95 -5.59
CA ILE A 81 2.01 4.98 -5.68
C ILE A 81 1.03 5.20 -4.51
N ALA A 82 -0.15 5.72 -4.82
CA ALA A 82 -1.22 5.88 -3.84
C ALA A 82 -1.98 4.56 -3.61
N LYS A 83 -2.80 4.49 -2.56
CA LYS A 83 -3.75 3.37 -2.36
C LYS A 83 -4.96 3.48 -3.29
N ASN A 84 -5.43 4.69 -3.52
CA ASN A 84 -6.63 4.98 -4.31
C ASN A 84 -6.64 6.46 -4.72
N THR A 85 -7.61 6.83 -5.55
CA THR A 85 -7.85 8.20 -6.01
C THR A 85 -9.12 8.83 -5.44
N THR A 86 -9.77 8.19 -4.48
CA THR A 86 -11.05 8.64 -3.91
C THR A 86 -10.91 9.31 -2.54
N ASN A 87 -9.82 9.01 -1.83
CA ASN A 87 -9.55 9.62 -0.53
C ASN A 87 -8.81 10.96 -0.74
N PRO A 88 -9.36 12.10 -0.25
CA PRO A 88 -8.71 13.41 -0.37
C PRO A 88 -7.27 13.46 0.16
N TYR A 89 -6.96 12.68 1.18
CA TYR A 89 -5.61 12.59 1.72
C TYR A 89 -4.61 11.99 0.70
N MET A 90 -5.01 10.95 -0.04
CA MET A 90 -4.20 10.36 -1.09
C MET A 90 -4.01 11.31 -2.28
N ILE A 91 -5.06 12.06 -2.62
CA ILE A 91 -5.00 13.08 -3.68
C ILE A 91 -4.00 14.18 -3.30
N ALA A 92 -4.09 14.69 -2.06
CA ALA A 92 -3.18 15.73 -1.57
C ALA A 92 -1.71 15.27 -1.55
N GLN A 93 -1.45 14.00 -1.21
CA GLN A 93 -0.10 13.43 -1.28
C GLN A 93 0.43 13.40 -2.73
N ALA A 94 -0.39 12.93 -3.68
CA ALA A 94 -0.01 12.89 -5.08
C ALA A 94 0.30 14.29 -5.66
N GLU A 95 -0.52 15.27 -5.31
CA GLU A 95 -0.30 16.68 -5.68
C GLU A 95 0.95 17.26 -5.02
N GLY A 96 1.19 16.93 -3.76
CA GLY A 96 2.40 17.33 -3.03
C GLY A 96 3.67 16.81 -3.71
N VAL A 97 3.69 15.56 -4.15
CA VAL A 97 4.84 14.98 -4.88
C VAL A 97 5.05 15.68 -6.22
N LYS A 98 3.98 15.98 -6.98
CA LYS A 98 4.08 16.72 -8.23
C LYS A 98 4.65 18.12 -8.01
N LYS A 99 4.09 18.84 -7.02
CA LYS A 99 4.56 20.18 -6.69
C LYS A 99 6.02 20.19 -6.24
N ALA A 100 6.42 19.20 -5.43
CA ALA A 100 7.84 19.08 -5.04
C ALA A 100 8.74 18.85 -6.26
N GLY A 101 8.28 18.07 -7.25
CA GLY A 101 9.00 17.91 -8.51
C GLY A 101 9.22 19.22 -9.27
N GLU A 102 8.19 20.06 -9.34
CA GLU A 102 8.28 21.40 -9.95
C GLU A 102 9.24 22.32 -9.17
N ASP A 103 9.13 22.33 -7.85
CA ASP A 103 9.91 23.22 -6.99
C ASP A 103 11.38 22.81 -6.91
N MET A 104 11.67 21.50 -6.86
CA MET A 104 13.00 20.94 -6.63
C MET A 104 13.71 20.46 -7.90
N GLY A 105 13.01 20.36 -9.02
CA GLY A 105 13.59 20.02 -10.34
C GLY A 105 13.76 18.53 -10.59
N PHE A 106 12.81 17.69 -10.16
CA PHE A 106 12.75 16.27 -10.51
C PHE A 106 11.47 15.91 -11.26
N LYS A 107 11.49 14.82 -12.03
CA LYS A 107 10.32 14.33 -12.74
C LYS A 107 9.45 13.48 -11.81
N ALA A 108 8.26 13.98 -11.45
CA ALA A 108 7.29 13.24 -10.65
C ALA A 108 6.33 12.41 -11.52
N VAL A 109 6.14 11.13 -11.17
CA VAL A 109 5.15 10.22 -11.78
C VAL A 109 4.25 9.71 -10.69
N THR A 110 2.95 10.00 -10.75
CA THR A 110 1.99 9.56 -9.72
C THR A 110 1.00 8.57 -10.31
N GLN A 111 0.83 7.42 -9.67
CA GLN A 111 -0.11 6.38 -10.08
C GLN A 111 -0.89 5.85 -8.87
N ALA A 112 -2.01 5.21 -9.14
CA ALA A 112 -2.82 4.51 -8.15
C ALA A 112 -3.50 3.30 -8.80
N PRO A 113 -3.84 2.27 -8.02
CA PRO A 113 -4.66 1.16 -8.48
C PRO A 113 -5.99 1.63 -9.08
N SER A 114 -6.47 0.94 -10.10
CA SER A 114 -7.80 1.14 -10.66
C SER A 114 -8.88 0.64 -9.71
N THR A 115 -8.60 -0.45 -9.03
CA THR A 115 -9.39 -0.97 -7.91
C THR A 115 -8.84 -0.38 -6.61
N ALA A 116 -9.63 0.42 -5.91
CA ALA A 116 -9.20 1.07 -4.69
C ALA A 116 -8.64 0.06 -3.69
N ASP A 117 -7.46 0.38 -3.14
CA ASP A 117 -6.74 -0.39 -2.14
C ASP A 117 -6.29 -1.79 -2.60
N SER A 118 -6.18 -2.04 -3.91
CA SER A 118 -5.63 -3.28 -4.47
C SER A 118 -4.11 -3.31 -4.34
N VAL A 119 -3.61 -4.17 -3.47
CA VAL A 119 -2.16 -4.38 -3.30
C VAL A 119 -1.53 -5.06 -4.52
N GLU A 120 -2.27 -5.95 -5.17
CA GLU A 120 -1.80 -6.63 -6.39
C GLU A 120 -1.53 -5.63 -7.52
N GLU A 121 -2.45 -4.67 -7.70
CA GLU A 121 -2.26 -3.59 -8.66
C GLU A 121 -1.12 -2.65 -8.24
N GLN A 122 -0.93 -2.38 -6.94
CA GLN A 122 0.22 -1.60 -6.47
C GLN A 122 1.55 -2.28 -6.80
N VAL A 123 1.66 -3.60 -6.60
CA VAL A 123 2.85 -4.37 -6.96
C VAL A 123 3.13 -4.27 -8.46
N LYS A 124 2.09 -4.39 -9.29
CA LYS A 124 2.23 -4.25 -10.74
C LYS A 124 2.67 -2.85 -11.16
N ILE A 125 2.07 -1.81 -10.56
CA ILE A 125 2.49 -0.42 -10.81
C ILE A 125 3.96 -0.23 -10.43
N MET A 126 4.40 -0.82 -9.32
CA MET A 126 5.79 -0.76 -8.91
C MET A 126 6.72 -1.45 -9.92
N GLU A 127 6.33 -2.61 -10.44
CA GLU A 127 7.05 -3.31 -11.52
C GLU A 127 7.15 -2.46 -12.80
N ASP A 128 6.05 -1.80 -13.18
CA ASP A 128 6.04 -0.87 -14.33
C ASP A 128 6.96 0.35 -14.09
N MET A 129 7.03 0.85 -12.86
CA MET A 129 7.93 1.94 -12.48
C MET A 129 9.41 1.51 -12.48
N ILE A 130 9.71 0.25 -12.10
CA ILE A 130 11.05 -0.32 -12.25
C ILE A 130 11.47 -0.34 -13.71
N GLN A 131 10.60 -0.77 -14.61
CA GLN A 131 10.87 -0.78 -16.06
C GLN A 131 11.03 0.62 -16.66
N GLN A 132 10.47 1.64 -16.02
CA GLN A 132 10.62 3.05 -16.43
C GLN A 132 11.89 3.70 -15.87
N ASP A 133 12.75 2.94 -15.18
CA ASP A 133 13.99 3.43 -14.58
C ASP A 133 13.76 4.57 -13.58
N MET A 134 12.80 4.42 -12.66
CA MET A 134 12.67 5.36 -11.56
C MET A 134 13.89 5.32 -10.65
N ASP A 135 14.32 6.47 -10.14
CA ASP A 135 15.41 6.56 -9.15
C ASP A 135 14.88 6.29 -7.73
N VAL A 136 13.66 6.71 -7.45
CA VAL A 136 12.98 6.54 -6.15
C VAL A 136 11.52 6.17 -6.39
N ILE A 137 10.99 5.27 -5.58
CA ILE A 137 9.56 4.97 -5.53
C ILE A 137 9.03 5.26 -4.11
N ILE A 138 8.07 6.16 -4.01
CA ILE A 138 7.33 6.45 -2.79
C ILE A 138 6.02 5.66 -2.86
N VAL A 139 5.70 4.88 -1.84
CA VAL A 139 4.47 4.08 -1.81
C VAL A 139 3.71 4.25 -0.50
N HIS A 140 2.40 4.50 -0.61
CA HIS A 140 1.46 4.37 0.50
C HIS A 140 0.84 2.97 0.43
N CYS A 141 1.32 2.04 1.24
CA CYS A 141 0.98 0.62 1.11
C CYS A 141 -0.50 0.35 1.41
N ALA A 142 -1.20 -0.35 0.53
CA ALA A 142 -2.55 -0.85 0.80
C ALA A 142 -2.52 -1.98 1.84
N ASP A 143 -1.53 -2.87 1.71
CA ASP A 143 -1.24 -3.93 2.66
C ASP A 143 0.28 -3.99 2.91
N SER A 144 0.67 -4.04 4.18
CA SER A 144 2.08 -3.95 4.58
C SER A 144 2.91 -5.17 4.18
N ASN A 145 2.31 -6.37 4.18
CA ASN A 145 2.96 -7.61 3.77
C ASN A 145 2.85 -7.84 2.26
N GLY A 146 1.67 -7.60 1.71
CA GLY A 146 1.37 -7.85 0.30
C GLY A 146 2.17 -6.98 -0.66
N ILE A 147 2.66 -5.82 -0.23
CA ILE A 147 3.51 -4.95 -1.05
C ILE A 147 4.95 -5.44 -1.18
N MET A 148 5.42 -6.28 -0.24
CA MET A 148 6.83 -6.68 -0.15
C MET A 148 7.44 -7.31 -1.42
N PRO A 149 6.72 -8.12 -2.21
CA PRO A 149 7.24 -8.62 -3.48
C PRO A 149 7.68 -7.51 -4.45
N GLY A 150 6.91 -6.41 -4.50
CA GLY A 150 7.26 -5.25 -5.31
C GLY A 150 8.43 -4.46 -4.73
N VAL A 151 8.43 -4.24 -3.41
CA VAL A 151 9.51 -3.54 -2.68
C VAL A 151 10.85 -4.22 -2.93
N ARG A 152 10.93 -5.54 -2.72
CA ARG A 152 12.18 -6.29 -2.92
C ARG A 152 12.68 -6.21 -4.37
N LYS A 153 11.79 -6.31 -5.36
CA LYS A 153 12.17 -6.15 -6.77
C LYS A 153 12.71 -4.75 -7.08
N ALA A 154 12.12 -3.70 -6.50
CA ALA A 154 12.60 -2.34 -6.67
C ALA A 154 14.00 -2.17 -6.05
N GLU A 155 14.21 -2.67 -4.85
CA GLU A 155 15.51 -2.61 -4.16
C GLU A 155 16.57 -3.45 -4.86
N GLU A 156 16.23 -4.65 -5.36
CA GLU A 156 17.11 -5.48 -6.20
C GLU A 156 17.52 -4.76 -7.50
N ALA A 157 16.62 -3.92 -8.04
CA ALA A 157 16.93 -3.06 -9.19
C ALA A 157 17.72 -1.80 -8.81
N GLY A 158 18.10 -1.62 -7.53
CA GLY A 158 18.82 -0.46 -7.03
C GLY A 158 17.96 0.81 -6.90
N ILE A 159 16.64 0.67 -6.82
CA ILE A 159 15.70 1.78 -6.64
C ILE A 159 15.42 1.95 -5.16
N SER A 160 15.57 3.17 -4.64
CA SER A 160 15.25 3.47 -3.25
C SER A 160 13.73 3.49 -3.05
N VAL A 161 13.23 2.69 -2.10
CA VAL A 161 11.80 2.68 -1.76
C VAL A 161 11.56 3.47 -0.48
N ILE A 162 10.63 4.41 -0.55
CA ILE A 162 10.16 5.20 0.60
C ILE A 162 8.71 4.82 0.89
N THR A 163 8.41 4.45 2.13
CA THR A 163 7.03 4.23 2.54
C THR A 163 6.48 5.46 3.26
N ILE A 164 5.24 5.83 2.95
CA ILE A 164 4.54 6.96 3.56
C ILE A 164 3.20 6.52 4.15
N GLY A 165 2.89 6.96 5.34
CA GLY A 165 1.64 6.61 6.02
C GLY A 165 1.62 5.13 6.42
N THR A 166 0.94 4.26 5.67
CA THR A 166 1.04 2.80 5.91
C THR A 166 2.39 2.29 5.43
N PRO A 167 3.25 1.77 6.32
CA PRO A 167 4.56 1.26 5.93
C PRO A 167 4.46 -0.13 5.30
N ALA A 168 5.55 -0.57 4.66
CA ALA A 168 5.82 -1.97 4.40
C ALA A 168 6.12 -2.72 5.72
N SER A 169 6.03 -4.05 5.70
CA SER A 169 6.27 -4.88 6.89
C SER A 169 7.75 -5.10 7.20
N GLU A 170 8.62 -4.79 6.26
CA GLU A 170 10.09 -4.82 6.42
C GLU A 170 10.64 -3.41 6.22
N ASP A 171 11.87 -3.19 6.69
CA ASP A 171 12.56 -1.92 6.52
C ASP A 171 12.75 -1.60 5.04
N THR A 172 12.56 -0.33 4.70
CA THR A 172 12.82 0.25 3.37
C THR A 172 13.84 1.36 3.49
N PHE A 173 14.25 1.95 2.36
CA PHE A 173 15.21 3.05 2.37
C PHE A 173 14.84 4.17 3.37
N LEU A 174 13.55 4.51 3.44
CA LEU A 174 13.00 5.46 4.40
C LEU A 174 11.54 5.15 4.69
N ARG A 175 11.16 5.24 5.96
CA ARG A 175 9.76 5.28 6.41
C ARG A 175 9.42 6.68 6.88
N THR A 176 8.34 7.26 6.39
CA THR A 176 7.82 8.53 6.88
C THR A 176 6.37 8.39 7.33
N GLY A 177 6.06 8.96 8.47
CA GLY A 177 4.74 8.86 9.11
C GLY A 177 4.80 9.35 10.54
N VAL A 178 3.77 9.00 11.31
CA VAL A 178 3.69 9.24 12.74
C VAL A 178 3.83 7.93 13.51
N ASP A 179 4.06 8.01 14.82
CA ASP A 179 3.88 6.85 15.69
C ASP A 179 2.40 6.57 15.84
N TYR A 180 1.93 5.54 15.14
CA TYR A 180 0.50 5.20 15.11
C TYR A 180 0.01 4.58 16.42
N LYS A 181 0.88 3.90 17.15
CA LYS A 181 0.54 3.36 18.47
C LYS A 181 0.35 4.48 19.47
N GLU A 182 1.28 5.45 19.50
CA GLU A 182 1.16 6.63 20.35
C GLU A 182 -0.05 7.49 19.95
N THR A 183 -0.32 7.62 18.65
CA THR A 183 -1.55 8.27 18.16
C THR A 183 -2.80 7.58 18.71
N GLY A 184 -2.83 6.24 18.70
CA GLY A 184 -3.93 5.46 19.26
C GLY A 184 -4.11 5.69 20.75
N LYS A 185 -3.01 5.71 21.52
CA LYS A 185 -3.03 6.02 22.96
C LYS A 185 -3.60 7.40 23.23
N THR A 186 -3.09 8.41 22.52
CA THR A 186 -3.56 9.79 22.68
C THR A 186 -5.07 9.90 22.44
N ILE A 187 -5.59 9.36 21.33
CA ILE A 187 -7.01 9.41 21.01
C ILE A 187 -7.87 8.73 22.10
N ALA A 188 -7.42 7.58 22.58
CA ALA A 188 -8.16 6.84 23.59
C ALA A 188 -8.12 7.51 24.96
N THR A 189 -6.99 8.11 25.35
CA THR A 189 -6.86 8.90 26.58
C THR A 189 -7.78 10.10 26.56
N GLU A 190 -7.75 10.90 25.49
CA GLU A 190 -8.64 12.03 25.30
C GLU A 190 -10.14 11.64 25.35
N MET A 191 -10.50 10.50 24.77
CA MET A 191 -11.85 9.95 24.84
C MET A 191 -12.20 9.58 26.28
N ALA A 192 -11.30 8.87 26.98
CA ALA A 192 -11.52 8.45 28.37
C ALA A 192 -11.69 9.65 29.30
N GLU A 193 -10.86 10.67 29.17
CA GLU A 193 -10.97 11.91 29.93
C GLU A 193 -12.28 12.66 29.64
N THR A 194 -12.69 12.73 28.38
CA THR A 194 -13.97 13.33 27.95
C THR A 194 -15.18 12.60 28.56
N LEU A 195 -15.06 11.31 28.79
CA LEU A 195 -16.09 10.45 29.37
C LEU A 195 -15.99 10.30 30.89
N ASP A 196 -15.18 11.11 31.57
CA ASP A 196 -14.92 10.98 33.01
C ASP A 196 -14.49 9.56 33.41
N GLY A 197 -13.72 8.88 32.58
CA GLY A 197 -13.15 7.55 32.77
C GLY A 197 -14.13 6.37 32.71
N LYS A 198 -15.36 6.56 32.23
CA LYS A 198 -16.40 5.51 32.22
C LYS A 198 -17.32 5.61 31.00
N GLY A 199 -17.78 4.46 30.51
CA GLY A 199 -18.76 4.41 29.41
C GLY A 199 -18.48 3.30 28.42
N ASN A 200 -19.39 3.16 27.47
CA ASN A 200 -19.31 2.18 26.40
C ASN A 200 -18.81 2.87 25.11
N VAL A 201 -17.77 2.33 24.52
CA VAL A 201 -17.17 2.89 23.30
C VAL A 201 -17.18 1.86 22.16
N ILE A 202 -17.30 2.37 20.94
CA ILE A 202 -17.16 1.62 19.69
C ILE A 202 -15.86 2.06 19.02
N ILE A 203 -15.13 1.11 18.42
CA ILE A 203 -13.95 1.38 17.60
C ILE A 203 -14.26 1.00 16.16
N LEU A 204 -14.05 1.94 15.23
CA LEU A 204 -14.05 1.70 13.79
C LEU A 204 -12.61 1.48 13.36
N GLU A 205 -12.27 0.23 13.07
CA GLU A 205 -10.92 -0.15 12.68
C GLU A 205 -10.62 0.17 11.20
N GLY A 206 -9.36 0.35 10.89
CA GLY A 206 -8.90 0.37 9.51
C GLY A 206 -8.78 -1.03 8.90
N PRO A 207 -8.21 -1.15 7.66
CA PRO A 207 -7.99 -2.43 7.01
C PRO A 207 -7.05 -3.33 7.82
N PRO A 208 -7.36 -4.64 7.93
CA PRO A 208 -6.59 -5.57 8.79
C PRO A 208 -5.16 -5.84 8.30
N GLY A 209 -4.85 -5.57 7.03
CA GLY A 209 -3.50 -5.69 6.46
C GLY A 209 -2.65 -4.41 6.58
N ALA A 210 -3.21 -3.31 7.08
CA ALA A 210 -2.51 -2.03 7.19
C ALA A 210 -1.87 -1.88 8.57
N ALA A 211 -0.52 -1.87 8.64
CA ALA A 211 0.22 -1.78 9.90
C ALA A 211 -0.19 -0.55 10.74
N ASN A 212 -0.42 0.60 10.10
CA ASN A 212 -0.88 1.80 10.78
C ASN A 212 -2.27 1.66 11.45
N ALA A 213 -3.13 0.78 10.93
CA ALA A 213 -4.42 0.46 11.57
C ALA A 213 -4.22 -0.43 12.79
N ILE A 214 -3.37 -1.44 12.65
CA ILE A 214 -3.04 -2.41 13.72
C ILE A 214 -2.39 -1.67 14.89
N GLU A 215 -1.32 -0.92 14.63
CA GLU A 215 -0.58 -0.15 15.64
C GLU A 215 -1.50 0.83 16.39
N ARG A 216 -2.38 1.54 15.68
CA ARG A 216 -3.34 2.47 16.31
C ARG A 216 -4.33 1.74 17.20
N LEU A 217 -4.88 0.61 16.76
CA LEU A 217 -5.80 -0.21 17.55
C LEU A 217 -5.13 -0.75 18.81
N GLU A 218 -3.86 -1.17 18.72
CA GLU A 218 -3.07 -1.58 19.89
C GLU A 218 -2.94 -0.44 20.89
N GLY A 219 -2.58 0.75 20.44
CA GLY A 219 -2.47 1.93 21.30
C GLY A 219 -3.78 2.29 21.98
N ILE A 220 -4.91 2.23 21.25
CA ILE A 220 -6.25 2.45 21.81
C ILE A 220 -6.54 1.44 22.94
N LYS A 221 -6.28 0.16 22.68
CA LYS A 221 -6.54 -0.89 23.68
C LYS A 221 -5.64 -0.76 24.91
N GLU A 222 -4.37 -0.41 24.73
CA GLU A 222 -3.45 -0.17 25.84
C GLU A 222 -3.91 0.99 26.72
N ALA A 223 -4.31 2.12 26.13
CA ALA A 223 -4.78 3.26 26.90
C ALA A 223 -6.09 2.93 27.65
N PHE A 224 -7.06 2.30 27.00
CA PHE A 224 -8.31 1.93 27.69
C PHE A 224 -8.13 0.88 28.80
N ALA A 225 -7.06 0.10 28.79
CA ALA A 225 -6.75 -0.82 29.89
C ALA A 225 -6.46 -0.08 31.22
N GLU A 226 -6.09 1.21 31.16
CA GLU A 226 -5.89 2.06 32.35
C GLU A 226 -7.22 2.62 32.91
N TYR A 227 -8.33 2.49 32.15
CA TYR A 227 -9.67 2.96 32.51
C TYR A 227 -10.66 1.80 32.63
N PRO A 228 -10.73 1.10 33.77
CA PRO A 228 -11.49 -0.16 33.91
C PRO A 228 -13.01 -0.01 33.71
N ASP A 229 -13.55 1.20 33.84
CA ASP A 229 -14.96 1.51 33.62
C ASP A 229 -15.28 1.93 32.19
N ILE A 230 -14.28 2.05 31.32
CA ILE A 230 -14.47 2.15 29.87
C ILE A 230 -14.58 0.75 29.28
N LYS A 231 -15.65 0.49 28.52
CA LYS A 231 -15.88 -0.80 27.88
C LYS A 231 -15.93 -0.67 26.37
N ILE A 232 -15.05 -1.36 25.66
CA ILE A 232 -15.13 -1.51 24.22
C ILE A 232 -16.25 -2.51 23.91
N VAL A 233 -17.44 -2.03 23.57
CA VAL A 233 -18.61 -2.88 23.29
C VAL A 233 -18.61 -3.42 21.87
N ALA A 234 -17.91 -2.78 20.95
CA ALA A 234 -17.67 -3.27 19.61
C ALA A 234 -16.36 -2.68 19.03
N SER A 235 -15.69 -3.48 18.21
CA SER A 235 -14.55 -3.08 17.41
C SER A 235 -14.72 -3.76 16.05
N GLN A 236 -14.87 -2.96 14.99
CA GLN A 236 -15.19 -3.48 13.65
C GLN A 236 -14.52 -2.63 12.58
N THR A 237 -13.99 -3.29 11.53
CA THR A 237 -13.35 -2.57 10.43
C THR A 237 -14.35 -1.75 9.62
N ALA A 238 -13.93 -0.53 9.28
CA ALA A 238 -14.58 0.37 8.33
C ALA A 238 -13.65 0.67 7.14
N ASN A 239 -12.52 -0.05 7.03
CA ASN A 239 -11.58 -0.04 5.91
C ASN A 239 -11.11 1.36 5.47
N PHE A 240 -11.09 2.36 6.38
CA PHE A 240 -10.82 3.77 6.09
C PHE A 240 -11.74 4.38 5.03
N LYS A 241 -12.95 3.82 4.86
CA LYS A 241 -13.95 4.30 3.91
C LYS A 241 -15.11 4.96 4.63
N ARG A 242 -15.43 6.19 4.25
CA ARG A 242 -16.52 6.95 4.85
C ARG A 242 -17.87 6.23 4.79
N THR A 243 -18.20 5.62 3.65
CA THR A 243 -19.45 4.90 3.45
C THR A 243 -19.56 3.66 4.34
N GLU A 244 -18.47 2.90 4.47
CA GLU A 244 -18.42 1.74 5.36
C GLU A 244 -18.47 2.18 6.83
N GLY A 245 -17.74 3.25 7.19
CA GLY A 245 -17.77 3.83 8.53
C GLY A 245 -19.18 4.25 8.95
N MET A 246 -19.93 4.94 8.07
CA MET A 246 -21.31 5.28 8.32
C MET A 246 -22.18 4.05 8.55
N SER A 247 -22.15 3.08 7.64
CA SER A 247 -22.98 1.88 7.72
C SER A 247 -22.65 1.02 8.96
N VAL A 248 -21.37 0.85 9.27
CA VAL A 248 -20.93 0.12 10.47
C VAL A 248 -21.40 0.85 11.73
N THR A 249 -21.23 2.17 11.80
CA THR A 249 -21.67 2.96 12.95
C THR A 249 -23.17 2.86 13.15
N GLU A 250 -23.98 3.05 12.09
CA GLU A 250 -25.45 2.95 12.17
C GLU A 250 -25.90 1.59 12.68
N ASN A 251 -25.30 0.50 12.21
CA ASN A 251 -25.60 -0.85 12.67
C ASN A 251 -25.22 -1.07 14.14
N LEU A 252 -24.06 -0.56 14.54
CA LEU A 252 -23.54 -0.78 15.91
C LEU A 252 -24.32 0.04 16.94
N ILE A 253 -24.69 1.30 16.66
CA ILE A 253 -25.50 2.11 17.58
C ILE A 253 -26.93 1.60 17.70
N GLN A 254 -27.48 0.92 16.69
CA GLN A 254 -28.76 0.23 16.80
C GLN A 254 -28.68 -1.00 17.69
N LYS A 255 -27.56 -1.72 17.64
CA LYS A 255 -27.32 -2.92 18.43
C LYS A 255 -26.96 -2.61 19.88
N TYR A 256 -26.16 -1.57 20.09
CA TYR A 256 -25.68 -1.13 21.40
C TYR A 256 -26.26 0.25 21.69
N THR A 257 -27.40 0.27 22.41
CA THR A 257 -28.19 1.50 22.64
C THR A 257 -27.59 2.42 23.70
N ASP A 258 -26.61 1.95 24.46
CA ASP A 258 -25.91 2.71 25.50
C ASP A 258 -24.43 2.88 25.13
N VAL A 259 -24.18 3.74 24.13
CA VAL A 259 -22.83 4.08 23.62
C VAL A 259 -22.57 5.56 23.86
N GLN A 260 -21.45 5.88 24.52
CA GLN A 260 -21.04 7.24 24.83
C GLN A 260 -19.96 7.76 23.88
N GLY A 261 -19.19 6.87 23.23
CA GLY A 261 -18.10 7.27 22.36
C GLY A 261 -17.91 6.37 21.14
N VAL A 262 -17.45 6.97 20.04
CA VAL A 262 -17.03 6.27 18.83
C VAL A 262 -15.65 6.80 18.42
N ILE A 263 -14.67 5.91 18.27
CA ILE A 263 -13.35 6.20 17.70
C ILE A 263 -13.32 5.68 16.27
N GLY A 264 -12.83 6.51 15.29
CA GLY A 264 -12.75 6.14 13.88
C GLY A 264 -11.50 6.63 13.17
#